data_6063565883ac72f746470e52322562b9
#
_entry.id   6063565883ac72f746470e52322562b9
#
_cell.length_a   1.000
_cell.length_b   1.000
_cell.length_c   1.000
_cell.angle_alpha   90.00
_cell.angle_beta   90.00
_cell.angle_gamma   90.00
#
_symmetry.space_group_name_H-M   'P 1'
#
loop_
_entity.id
_entity.type
_entity.pdbx_description
1 polymer ?
#
loop_
_entity_poly.entity_id
_entity_poly.type
_entity_poly.pdbx_seq_one_letter_code
_entity_poly.pdbx_strand_id
1 'polypeptide(L)'
;MTFAIIAAGEGSRLSQEGVALPKPLVRLNGTPMIDRLIQIFTHNGADKIVIIINNESSIVKEHLQRKQQSSEVPIELIIKSTPSSMHSFYELSKKISDEKFCLTTVDTIFREKEFAAFIEEFKQTQLDGYMAVTDFIDDEKPLYISTDARLNITGFHDTANPECKFISGGIYCL
;
A
#
# COMPACT_ATOMS: atom_id res chain seq x y z
N MET A 1 0.61 -10.97 11.59
CA MET A 1 1.11 -9.65 11.13
C MET A 1 -0.04 -8.89 10.48
N THR A 2 -0.24 -7.64 10.83
CA THR A 2 -1.22 -6.76 10.20
C THR A 2 -0.73 -6.25 8.84
N PHE A 3 -1.62 -6.22 7.85
CA PHE A 3 -1.41 -5.55 6.57
C PHE A 3 -2.32 -4.32 6.48
N ALA A 4 -1.79 -3.20 6.01
CA ALA A 4 -2.49 -1.92 5.93
C ALA A 4 -2.54 -1.40 4.50
N ILE A 5 -3.67 -0.84 4.08
CA ILE A 5 -3.88 -0.31 2.73
C ILE A 5 -4.33 1.15 2.81
N ILE A 6 -3.57 2.05 2.18
CA ILE A 6 -4.01 3.42 1.92
C ILE A 6 -4.82 3.45 0.62
N ALA A 7 -6.11 3.67 0.73
CA ALA A 7 -7.04 3.76 -0.38
C ALA A 7 -7.89 5.05 -0.34
N ALA A 8 -7.42 6.06 0.42
CA ALA A 8 -8.14 7.33 0.65
C ALA A 8 -7.83 8.40 -0.41
N GLY A 9 -6.98 8.12 -1.39
CA GLY A 9 -6.68 9.04 -2.48
C GLY A 9 -7.90 9.31 -3.37
N GLU A 10 -8.05 10.56 -3.82
CA GLU A 10 -9.19 10.98 -4.65
C GLU A 10 -9.20 10.37 -6.06
N GLY A 11 -8.04 9.90 -6.56
CA GLY A 11 -7.92 9.34 -7.91
C GLY A 11 -8.22 10.34 -9.02
N SER A 12 -7.99 11.64 -8.75
CA SER A 12 -8.32 12.75 -9.65
C SER A 12 -7.73 12.60 -11.07
N ARG A 13 -6.53 12.04 -11.19
CA ARG A 13 -5.87 11.77 -12.48
C ARG A 13 -6.67 10.75 -13.32
N LEU A 14 -7.06 9.63 -12.74
CA LEU A 14 -7.85 8.60 -13.42
C LEU A 14 -9.21 9.14 -13.87
N SER A 15 -9.82 10.01 -13.07
CA SER A 15 -11.07 10.69 -13.44
C SER A 15 -10.86 11.63 -14.62
N GLN A 16 -9.73 12.35 -14.72
CA GLN A 16 -9.38 13.20 -15.86
C GLN A 16 -9.11 12.38 -17.13
N GLU A 17 -8.64 11.15 -17.00
CA GLU A 17 -8.43 10.19 -18.10
C GLU A 17 -9.72 9.44 -18.50
N GLY A 18 -10.88 9.82 -17.94
CA GLY A 18 -12.18 9.24 -18.27
C GLY A 18 -12.50 7.93 -17.55
N VAL A 19 -11.72 7.54 -16.53
CA VAL A 19 -12.05 6.36 -15.72
C VAL A 19 -13.16 6.70 -14.74
N ALA A 20 -14.34 6.13 -14.94
CA ALA A 20 -15.54 6.40 -14.14
C ALA A 20 -15.52 5.77 -12.74
N LEU A 21 -14.67 4.76 -12.50
CA LEU A 21 -14.60 4.05 -11.23
C LEU A 21 -13.59 4.70 -10.27
N PRO A 22 -13.90 4.78 -8.97
CA PRO A 22 -12.91 5.12 -7.96
C PRO A 22 -11.70 4.17 -8.02
N LYS A 23 -10.49 4.72 -7.83
CA LYS A 23 -9.23 4.00 -7.95
C LYS A 23 -9.22 2.59 -7.30
N PRO A 24 -9.72 2.39 -6.06
CA PRO A 24 -9.76 1.06 -5.44
C PRO A 24 -10.57 0.01 -6.22
N LEU A 25 -11.56 0.45 -7.01
CA LEU A 25 -12.45 -0.42 -7.78
C LEU A 25 -12.06 -0.57 -9.26
N VAL A 26 -11.03 0.13 -9.71
CA VAL A 26 -10.46 -0.09 -11.06
C VAL A 26 -9.97 -1.53 -11.16
N ARG A 27 -10.29 -2.17 -12.30
CA ARG A 27 -10.02 -3.60 -12.47
C ARG A 27 -8.70 -3.85 -13.18
N LEU A 28 -7.89 -4.72 -12.60
CA LEU A 28 -6.72 -5.32 -13.23
C LEU A 28 -7.05 -6.77 -13.58
N ASN A 29 -7.05 -7.11 -14.86
CA ASN A 29 -7.44 -8.45 -15.33
C ASN A 29 -8.79 -8.92 -14.77
N GLY A 30 -9.78 -8.02 -14.69
CA GLY A 30 -11.11 -8.33 -14.18
C GLY A 30 -11.30 -8.23 -12.68
N THR A 31 -10.24 -8.13 -11.88
CA THR A 31 -10.30 -8.04 -10.41
C THR A 31 -10.08 -6.60 -9.94
N PRO A 32 -10.93 -6.03 -9.07
CA PRO A 32 -10.68 -4.73 -8.45
C PRO A 32 -9.32 -4.68 -7.73
N MET A 33 -8.59 -3.56 -7.86
CA MET A 33 -7.27 -3.41 -7.22
C MET A 33 -7.30 -3.69 -5.74
N ILE A 34 -8.33 -3.21 -5.04
CA ILE A 34 -8.47 -3.46 -3.59
C ILE A 34 -8.69 -4.95 -3.27
N ASP A 35 -9.50 -5.64 -4.08
CA ASP A 35 -9.76 -7.08 -3.88
C ASP A 35 -8.51 -7.91 -4.14
N ARG A 36 -7.73 -7.52 -5.15
CA ARG A 36 -6.44 -8.14 -5.45
C ARG A 36 -5.49 -8.06 -4.24
N LEU A 37 -5.35 -6.88 -3.63
CA LEU A 37 -4.50 -6.72 -2.45
C LEU A 37 -5.00 -7.53 -1.25
N ILE A 38 -6.32 -7.52 -0.99
CA ILE A 38 -6.92 -8.32 0.09
C ILE A 38 -6.60 -9.81 -0.11
N GLN A 39 -6.75 -10.34 -1.32
CA GLN A 39 -6.43 -11.74 -1.64
C GLN A 39 -4.94 -12.04 -1.41
N ILE A 40 -4.05 -11.19 -1.93
CA ILE A 40 -2.61 -11.38 -1.77
C ILE A 40 -2.22 -11.36 -0.28
N PHE A 41 -2.76 -10.45 0.50
CA PHE A 41 -2.46 -10.36 1.93
C PHE A 41 -2.97 -11.57 2.70
N THR A 42 -4.18 -12.02 2.39
CA THR A 42 -4.74 -13.25 2.96
C THR A 42 -3.83 -14.46 2.66
N HIS A 43 -3.38 -14.62 1.41
CA HIS A 43 -2.48 -15.70 1.01
C HIS A 43 -1.08 -15.60 1.66
N ASN A 44 -0.65 -14.41 2.07
CA ASN A 44 0.63 -14.19 2.75
C ASN A 44 0.52 -14.18 4.28
N GLY A 45 -0.59 -14.70 4.82
CA GLY A 45 -0.77 -14.93 6.25
C GLY A 45 -1.07 -13.65 7.01
N ALA A 46 -1.94 -12.81 6.47
CA ALA A 46 -2.49 -11.67 7.22
C ALA A 46 -3.31 -12.17 8.39
N ASP A 47 -3.04 -11.69 9.60
CA ASP A 47 -3.89 -11.91 10.78
C ASP A 47 -5.03 -10.88 10.81
N LYS A 48 -4.78 -9.70 10.23
CA LYS A 48 -5.73 -8.59 10.09
C LYS A 48 -5.35 -7.72 8.90
N ILE A 49 -6.35 -7.15 8.23
CA ILE A 49 -6.18 -6.14 7.19
C ILE A 49 -6.87 -4.85 7.64
N VAL A 50 -6.14 -3.73 7.65
CA VAL A 50 -6.67 -2.41 7.98
C VAL A 50 -6.69 -1.56 6.72
N ILE A 51 -7.82 -0.98 6.37
CA ILE A 51 -7.99 -0.22 5.12
C ILE A 51 -8.52 1.17 5.46
N ILE A 52 -7.89 2.22 4.95
CA ILE A 52 -8.44 3.57 5.00
C ILE A 52 -8.95 4.01 3.64
N ILE A 53 -10.19 4.52 3.61
CA ILE A 53 -10.81 5.14 2.44
C ILE A 53 -11.27 6.56 2.77
N ASN A 54 -11.47 7.40 1.75
CA ASN A 54 -12.07 8.73 1.95
C ASN A 54 -13.58 8.65 2.24
N ASN A 55 -14.14 9.74 2.74
CA ASN A 55 -15.57 9.83 3.09
C ASN A 55 -16.50 9.90 1.87
N GLU A 56 -15.97 10.24 0.70
CA GLU A 56 -16.78 10.65 -0.47
C GLU A 56 -17.24 9.46 -1.31
N SER A 57 -16.51 8.33 -1.23
CA SER A 57 -16.78 7.18 -2.09
C SER A 57 -17.72 6.17 -1.44
N SER A 58 -19.05 6.39 -1.54
CA SER A 58 -20.07 5.43 -1.06
C SER A 58 -19.93 4.06 -1.71
N ILE A 59 -19.62 4.00 -3.00
CA ILE A 59 -19.48 2.74 -3.74
C ILE A 59 -18.29 1.89 -3.24
N VAL A 60 -17.17 2.52 -2.89
CA VAL A 60 -16.01 1.81 -2.28
C VAL A 60 -16.35 1.33 -0.88
N LYS A 61 -17.03 2.18 -0.09
CA LYS A 61 -17.48 1.83 1.26
C LYS A 61 -18.39 0.60 1.23
N GLU A 62 -19.43 0.60 0.40
CA GLU A 62 -20.37 -0.52 0.28
C GLU A 62 -19.67 -1.80 -0.19
N HIS A 63 -18.75 -1.68 -1.14
CA HIS A 63 -17.95 -2.82 -1.62
C HIS A 63 -17.13 -3.44 -0.49
N LEU A 64 -16.41 -2.63 0.28
CA LEU A 64 -15.58 -3.10 1.38
C LEU A 64 -16.39 -3.62 2.57
N GLN A 65 -17.57 -3.05 2.86
CA GLN A 65 -18.47 -3.59 3.87
C GLN A 65 -18.95 -5.00 3.53
N ARG A 66 -19.25 -5.27 2.25
CA ARG A 66 -19.54 -6.64 1.80
C ARG A 66 -18.35 -7.57 1.94
N LYS A 67 -17.14 -7.08 1.60
CA LYS A 67 -15.90 -7.84 1.78
C LYS A 67 -15.64 -8.19 3.24
N GLN A 68 -15.86 -7.28 4.18
CA GLN A 68 -15.71 -7.55 5.63
C GLN A 68 -16.57 -8.75 6.08
N GLN A 69 -17.78 -8.90 5.52
CA GLN A 69 -18.70 -9.97 5.88
C GLN A 69 -18.29 -11.33 5.31
N SER A 70 -17.56 -11.36 4.20
CA SER A 70 -17.19 -12.57 3.47
C SER A 70 -15.70 -12.93 3.55
N SER A 71 -14.89 -12.12 4.20
CA SER A 71 -13.44 -12.33 4.30
C SER A 71 -13.12 -13.35 5.39
N GLU A 72 -12.18 -14.24 5.10
CA GLU A 72 -11.61 -15.19 6.09
C GLU A 72 -10.71 -14.46 7.10
N VAL A 73 -10.09 -13.35 6.68
CA VAL A 73 -9.23 -12.51 7.52
C VAL A 73 -10.04 -11.29 7.98
N PRO A 74 -9.98 -10.90 9.26
CA PRO A 74 -10.64 -9.71 9.76
C PRO A 74 -10.18 -8.46 8.98
N ILE A 75 -11.14 -7.70 8.43
CA ILE A 75 -10.89 -6.42 7.77
C ILE A 75 -11.43 -5.31 8.67
N GLU A 76 -10.58 -4.37 9.06
CA GLU A 76 -10.97 -3.14 9.76
C GLU A 76 -10.97 -1.96 8.79
N LEU A 77 -12.12 -1.30 8.65
CA LEU A 77 -12.31 -0.20 7.72
C LEU A 77 -12.33 1.15 8.45
N ILE A 78 -11.45 2.06 8.04
CA ILE A 78 -11.43 3.46 8.47
C ILE A 78 -11.99 4.30 7.32
N ILE A 79 -13.01 5.11 7.61
CA ILE A 79 -13.64 6.01 6.65
C ILE A 79 -13.30 7.42 7.06
N LYS A 80 -12.31 8.04 6.41
CA LYS A 80 -11.83 9.37 6.76
C LYS A 80 -11.05 9.99 5.60
N SER A 81 -11.47 11.17 5.16
CA SER A 81 -10.67 11.99 4.25
C SER A 81 -9.50 12.62 5.00
N THR A 82 -8.32 12.54 4.43
CA THR A 82 -7.06 13.01 5.03
C THR A 82 -6.29 13.87 4.04
N PRO A 83 -5.50 14.85 4.52
CA PRO A 83 -4.77 15.76 3.64
C PRO A 83 -3.65 15.11 2.81
N SER A 84 -3.12 13.97 3.27
CA SER A 84 -2.02 13.26 2.60
C SER A 84 -1.94 11.79 3.00
N SER A 85 -1.12 11.02 2.28
CA SER A 85 -0.84 9.61 2.60
C SER A 85 -0.23 9.44 4.00
N MET A 86 0.59 10.39 4.46
CA MET A 86 1.15 10.36 5.82
C MET A 86 0.04 10.48 6.89
N HIS A 87 -0.95 11.36 6.68
CA HIS A 87 -2.09 11.47 7.58
C HIS A 87 -2.97 10.21 7.52
N SER A 88 -3.12 9.61 6.35
CA SER A 88 -3.79 8.31 6.22
C SER A 88 -3.07 7.23 7.00
N PHE A 89 -1.73 7.17 6.89
CA PHE A 89 -0.93 6.22 7.66
C PHE A 89 -1.07 6.46 9.18
N TYR A 90 -1.05 7.71 9.64
CA TYR A 90 -1.28 8.04 11.05
C TYR A 90 -2.64 7.52 11.56
N GLU A 91 -3.70 7.59 10.76
CA GLU A 91 -4.99 7.02 11.16
C GLU A 91 -4.96 5.48 11.16
N LEU A 92 -4.29 4.85 10.20
CA LEU A 92 -4.09 3.40 10.15
C LEU A 92 -3.29 2.90 11.36
N SER A 93 -2.22 3.61 11.74
CA SER A 93 -1.33 3.20 12.83
C SER A 93 -2.03 3.05 14.18
N LYS A 94 -3.12 3.80 14.43
CA LYS A 94 -3.95 3.66 15.62
C LYS A 94 -4.65 2.31 15.75
N LYS A 95 -4.70 1.55 14.65
CA LYS A 95 -5.36 0.25 14.53
C LYS A 95 -4.37 -0.91 14.36
N ILE A 96 -3.09 -0.59 14.29
CA ILE A 96 -2.00 -1.55 14.19
C ILE A 96 -1.39 -1.72 15.57
N SER A 97 -1.45 -2.92 16.11
CA SER A 97 -0.88 -3.27 17.42
C SER A 97 0.28 -4.26 17.33
N ASP A 98 0.52 -4.78 16.13
CA ASP A 98 1.59 -5.75 15.90
C ASP A 98 2.96 -5.06 15.90
N GLU A 99 3.98 -5.77 16.37
CA GLU A 99 5.37 -5.30 16.28
C GLU A 99 5.84 -5.15 14.84
N LYS A 100 5.33 -6.00 13.94
CA LYS A 100 5.60 -5.95 12.51
C LYS A 100 4.32 -5.80 11.71
N PHE A 101 4.33 -4.92 10.74
CA PHE A 101 3.22 -4.73 9.80
C PHE A 101 3.73 -4.39 8.40
N CYS A 102 2.87 -4.54 7.39
CA CYS A 102 3.14 -4.10 6.03
C CYS A 102 2.11 -3.06 5.60
N LEU A 103 2.57 -1.94 5.08
CA LEU A 103 1.77 -0.85 4.53
C LEU A 103 1.95 -0.77 3.02
N THR A 104 0.86 -0.60 2.27
CA THR A 104 0.92 -0.31 0.84
C THR A 104 -0.16 0.69 0.43
N THR A 105 0.01 1.33 -0.72
CA THR A 105 -1.05 2.08 -1.39
C THR A 105 -1.87 1.15 -2.30
N VAL A 106 -3.14 1.50 -2.54
CA VAL A 106 -4.07 0.62 -3.27
C VAL A 106 -3.67 0.37 -4.73
N ASP A 107 -2.89 1.27 -5.31
CA ASP A 107 -2.43 1.25 -6.71
C ASP A 107 -1.07 0.57 -6.91
N THR A 108 -0.47 0.06 -5.87
CA THR A 108 0.80 -0.65 -5.97
C THR A 108 0.60 -1.99 -6.72
N ILE A 109 1.33 -2.13 -7.82
CA ILE A 109 1.30 -3.32 -8.67
C ILE A 109 2.64 -4.05 -8.59
N PHE A 110 2.58 -5.32 -8.24
CA PHE A 110 3.76 -6.18 -8.08
C PHE A 110 3.43 -7.63 -8.46
N ARG A 111 4.45 -8.44 -8.63
CA ARG A 111 4.31 -9.88 -8.80
C ARG A 111 4.11 -10.55 -7.45
N GLU A 112 3.05 -11.36 -7.32
CA GLU A 112 2.68 -11.99 -6.05
C GLU A 112 3.79 -12.88 -5.47
N LYS A 113 4.53 -13.58 -6.32
CA LYS A 113 5.67 -14.41 -5.89
C LYS A 113 6.80 -13.58 -5.29
N GLU A 114 7.10 -12.41 -5.88
CA GLU A 114 8.12 -11.50 -5.37
C GLU A 114 7.67 -10.86 -4.05
N PHE A 115 6.41 -10.50 -3.96
CA PHE A 115 5.82 -10.00 -2.72
C PHE A 115 5.87 -11.05 -1.60
N ALA A 116 5.53 -12.30 -1.89
CA ALA A 116 5.59 -13.38 -0.91
C ALA A 116 7.01 -13.58 -0.37
N ALA A 117 8.03 -13.57 -1.24
CA ALA A 117 9.43 -13.66 -0.83
C ALA A 117 9.86 -12.45 0.03
N PHE A 118 9.45 -11.24 -0.36
CA PHE A 118 9.71 -10.01 0.38
C PHE A 118 9.11 -10.04 1.79
N ILE A 119 7.86 -10.48 1.94
CA ILE A 119 7.19 -10.59 3.25
C ILE A 119 7.84 -11.65 4.12
N GLU A 120 8.21 -12.80 3.54
CA GLU A 120 8.85 -13.88 4.28
C GLU A 120 10.24 -13.45 4.79
N GLU A 121 11.02 -12.77 3.97
CA GLU A 121 12.32 -12.21 4.37
C GLU A 121 12.15 -11.17 5.48
N PHE A 122 11.17 -10.26 5.36
CA PHE A 122 10.90 -9.27 6.40
C PHE A 122 10.51 -9.92 7.73
N LYS A 123 9.68 -10.97 7.72
CA LYS A 123 9.31 -11.68 8.95
C LYS A 123 10.52 -12.23 9.71
N GLN A 124 11.56 -12.65 8.98
CA GLN A 124 12.78 -13.23 9.54
C GLN A 124 13.84 -12.20 9.93
N THR A 125 13.79 -10.98 9.40
CA THR A 125 14.76 -9.94 9.70
C THR A 125 14.52 -9.29 11.07
N GLN A 126 15.60 -8.72 11.65
CA GLN A 126 15.58 -7.87 12.84
C GLN A 126 15.73 -6.38 12.48
N LEU A 127 15.57 -6.01 11.21
CA LEU A 127 15.64 -4.62 10.76
C LEU A 127 14.40 -3.84 11.22
N ASP A 128 14.59 -2.57 11.55
CA ASP A 128 13.50 -1.67 11.95
C ASP A 128 12.53 -1.33 10.80
N GLY A 129 13.00 -1.46 9.56
CA GLY A 129 12.19 -1.21 8.37
C GLY A 129 12.70 -1.95 7.14
N TYR A 130 11.78 -2.29 6.25
CA TYR A 130 12.05 -2.97 4.98
C TYR A 130 11.16 -2.39 3.89
N MET A 131 11.74 -1.92 2.80
CA MET A 131 11.03 -1.16 1.78
C MET A 131 11.27 -1.76 0.39
N ALA A 132 10.20 -1.94 -0.37
CA ALA A 132 10.35 -2.25 -1.79
C ALA A 132 10.76 -1.00 -2.58
N VAL A 133 11.77 -1.13 -3.42
CA VAL A 133 12.27 -0.07 -4.29
C VAL A 133 12.36 -0.56 -5.74
N THR A 134 12.35 0.37 -6.68
CA THR A 134 12.53 0.09 -8.11
C THR A 134 13.46 1.13 -8.73
N ASP A 135 14.21 0.73 -9.75
CA ASP A 135 15.00 1.63 -10.60
C ASP A 135 14.21 2.12 -11.83
N PHE A 136 13.00 1.59 -12.04
CA PHE A 136 12.08 2.06 -13.08
C PHE A 136 11.36 3.32 -12.60
N ILE A 137 11.72 4.46 -13.17
CA ILE A 137 11.20 5.79 -12.79
C ILE A 137 10.22 6.25 -13.86
N ASP A 138 8.92 6.05 -13.58
CA ASP A 138 7.80 6.50 -14.41
C ASP A 138 6.70 7.15 -13.54
N ASP A 139 7.12 7.93 -12.54
CA ASP A 139 6.23 8.70 -11.66
C ASP A 139 6.53 10.19 -11.79
N GLU A 140 5.49 11.03 -11.81
CA GLU A 140 5.64 12.49 -11.86
C GLU A 140 6.24 13.08 -10.58
N LYS A 141 6.05 12.41 -9.44
CA LYS A 141 6.53 12.83 -8.12
C LYS A 141 7.05 11.64 -7.32
N PRO A 142 8.11 10.99 -7.80
CA PRO A 142 8.65 9.83 -7.10
C PRO A 142 9.31 10.23 -5.78
N LEU A 143 9.20 9.37 -4.79
CA LEU A 143 10.04 9.44 -3.59
C LEU A 143 11.37 8.75 -3.92
N TYR A 144 12.42 9.54 -4.08
CA TYR A 144 13.76 9.04 -4.37
C TYR A 144 14.43 8.48 -3.12
N ILE A 145 15.17 7.38 -3.30
CA ILE A 145 15.82 6.66 -2.22
C ILE A 145 17.32 6.58 -2.51
N SER A 146 18.13 7.05 -1.56
CA SER A 146 19.56 6.77 -1.54
C SER A 146 19.86 5.57 -0.65
N THR A 147 20.82 4.74 -1.06
CA THR A 147 21.24 3.55 -0.33
C THR A 147 22.76 3.43 -0.33
N ASP A 148 23.31 2.76 0.68
CA ASP A 148 24.69 2.30 0.66
C ASP A 148 24.86 1.05 -0.21
N ALA A 149 26.09 0.54 -0.28
CA ALA A 149 26.42 -0.67 -1.07
C ALA A 149 25.74 -1.96 -0.56
N ARG A 150 25.20 -1.96 0.66
CA ARG A 150 24.47 -3.08 1.27
C ARG A 150 22.96 -2.90 1.18
N LEU A 151 22.50 -1.91 0.44
CA LEU A 151 21.09 -1.51 0.30
C LEU A 151 20.45 -0.98 1.59
N ASN A 152 21.25 -0.57 2.59
CA ASN A 152 20.69 0.19 3.71
C ASN A 152 20.27 1.57 3.20
N ILE A 153 19.04 1.98 3.54
CA ILE A 153 18.52 3.29 3.18
C ILE A 153 19.31 4.36 3.94
N THR A 154 19.90 5.30 3.19
CA THR A 154 20.66 6.42 3.74
C THR A 154 19.92 7.75 3.65
N GLY A 155 18.85 7.83 2.84
CA GLY A 155 18.03 9.03 2.74
C GLY A 155 16.81 8.89 1.85
N PHE A 156 15.87 9.81 2.07
CA PHE A 156 14.66 10.02 1.27
C PHE A 156 14.71 11.44 0.69
N HIS A 157 14.39 11.58 -0.60
CA HIS A 157 14.53 12.85 -1.32
C HIS A 157 13.32 13.11 -2.21
N ASP A 158 12.88 14.37 -2.24
CA ASP A 158 11.79 14.83 -3.13
C ASP A 158 12.28 15.12 -4.56
N THR A 159 13.58 15.19 -4.75
CA THR A 159 14.22 15.46 -6.05
C THR A 159 15.34 14.46 -6.32
N ALA A 160 15.50 14.10 -7.60
CA ALA A 160 16.61 13.25 -8.04
C ALA A 160 17.97 13.89 -7.72
N ASN A 161 18.90 13.08 -7.25
CA ASN A 161 20.30 13.42 -7.12
C ASN A 161 21.17 12.22 -7.52
N PRO A 162 22.50 12.39 -7.73
CA PRO A 162 23.38 11.31 -8.21
C PRO A 162 23.46 10.07 -7.29
N GLU A 163 23.07 10.19 -6.02
CA GLU A 163 23.09 9.11 -5.04
C GLU A 163 21.80 8.28 -5.08
N CYS A 164 20.74 8.81 -5.72
CA CYS A 164 19.45 8.15 -5.80
C CYS A 164 19.39 7.23 -7.03
N LYS A 165 19.51 5.93 -6.80
CA LYS A 165 19.37 4.90 -7.84
C LYS A 165 17.96 4.32 -7.90
N PHE A 166 17.16 4.54 -6.87
CA PHE A 166 15.85 3.93 -6.70
C PHE A 166 14.79 4.96 -6.35
N ILE A 167 13.55 4.58 -6.60
CA ILE A 167 12.36 5.22 -6.06
C ILE A 167 11.56 4.22 -5.22
N SER A 168 10.65 4.74 -4.39
CA SER A 168 9.73 3.92 -3.63
C SER A 168 8.86 3.04 -4.52
N GLY A 169 8.79 1.76 -4.23
CA GLY A 169 7.87 0.80 -4.84
C GLY A 169 6.50 0.73 -4.16
N GLY A 170 6.21 1.62 -3.19
CA GLY A 170 4.90 1.70 -2.54
C GLY A 170 4.59 0.58 -1.53
N ILE A 171 5.58 -0.20 -1.11
CA ILE A 171 5.45 -1.24 -0.08
C ILE A 171 6.44 -0.95 1.03
N TYR A 172 5.94 -0.85 2.25
CA TYR A 172 6.71 -0.50 3.45
C TYR A 172 6.39 -1.52 4.54
N CYS A 173 7.41 -2.15 5.08
CA CYS A 173 7.30 -3.03 6.24
C CYS A 173 8.07 -2.42 7.41
N LEU A 174 7.47 -2.35 8.57
CA LEU A 174 7.98 -1.70 9.78
C LEU A 174 7.67 -2.59 11.00
#